data_2c67b53acb38830b98bd75574b9b4f22
#
_entry.id   2c67b53acb38830b98bd75574b9b4f22
#
_cell.length_a   1.000
_cell.length_b   1.000
_cell.length_c   1.000
_cell.angle_alpha   90.00
_cell.angle_beta   90.00
_cell.angle_gamma   90.00
#
_symmetry.space_group_name_H-M   'P 1'
#
loop_
_entity.id
_entity.type
_entity.pdbx_description
1 polymer ?
#
loop_
_entity_poly.entity_id
_entity_poly.type
_entity_poly.pdbx_seq_one_letter_code
_entity_poly.pdbx_strand_id
1 'polypeptide(L)'
;MMIARILIPGTGDENGSGIMGQMNFWVAPEEIPQEPEEEIAESVSRYAAELSDEEYRKTNNILAWESSSQDTVTFGFVGDFLLDDEYAIMANLLRRGATIENGISEPLLAQMRDVDILVANNEFPFTDRGTPTEDKTFTFRADTSTVSYLEDMGVDVAVLANNHIYDFGEVGLLDTLDTLMNAGISQVGAGRNLEEASAPLYFIVNDMKIAVVAATQIERLDNPDTKGATESSAGVFRCWNPDKLYQIVADAKEKSDFVIVYIHWGTENQAEQDWAQLEQAPKIAEAGADLIIGDHPHCLQGIAYFGDTPVIYSMGNFWFNSKTLDTGMVKVTIGQQGLESFQFLPAIQSDCRTDLAYGTDKERILAYMRELSPDVRIDEEGFVNKN
;
A
#
# COMPACT_ATOMS: atom_id res chain seq x y z
N MET A 1 40.49 26.42 -26.71
CA MET A 1 41.41 27.07 -27.67
C MET A 1 42.15 25.96 -28.42
N MET A 2 41.64 25.61 -29.61
CA MET A 2 42.25 24.57 -30.44
C MET A 2 42.99 25.24 -31.59
N ILE A 3 44.28 25.00 -31.73
CA ILE A 3 45.10 25.50 -32.82
C ILE A 3 45.19 24.41 -33.89
N ALA A 4 44.57 24.61 -35.03
CA ALA A 4 44.71 23.75 -36.16
C ALA A 4 45.95 24.19 -37.01
N ARG A 5 46.90 23.31 -37.20
CA ARG A 5 48.05 23.51 -38.08
C ARG A 5 47.77 22.84 -39.42
N ILE A 6 47.72 23.63 -40.49
CA ILE A 6 47.70 23.14 -41.88
C ILE A 6 49.09 23.44 -42.46
N LEU A 7 49.77 22.39 -42.94
CA LEU A 7 51.00 22.48 -43.69
C LEU A 7 50.64 22.59 -45.19
N ILE A 8 51.07 23.70 -45.83
CA ILE A 8 50.94 23.86 -47.29
C ILE A 8 52.35 23.60 -47.90
N PRO A 9 52.48 22.72 -48.92
CA PRO A 9 53.74 22.53 -49.61
C PRO A 9 54.08 23.75 -50.47
N GLY A 10 55.25 24.32 -50.23
CA GLY A 10 55.82 25.39 -51.08
C GLY A 10 56.40 24.83 -52.39
N THR A 11 56.14 25.50 -53.51
CA THR A 11 56.79 25.26 -54.79
C THR A 11 58.25 25.75 -54.72
N GLY A 12 59.18 24.83 -54.78
CA GLY A 12 60.60 25.16 -54.71
C GLY A 12 61.15 25.65 -56.04
N ASP A 13 61.92 26.73 -55.96
CA ASP A 13 62.88 27.12 -57.04
C ASP A 13 64.17 26.36 -56.87
N GLU A 14 64.93 26.20 -57.95
CA GLU A 14 66.08 25.35 -58.13
C GLU A 14 67.38 25.77 -57.35
N ASN A 15 67.26 26.57 -56.28
CA ASN A 15 68.45 26.96 -55.47
C ASN A 15 68.12 26.94 -53.96
N GLY A 16 67.83 25.81 -53.44
CA GLY A 16 68.13 25.26 -52.14
C GLY A 16 68.12 26.15 -50.88
N SER A 17 67.26 27.16 -50.73
CA SER A 17 67.01 27.80 -49.42
C SER A 17 65.52 28.25 -49.29
N GLY A 18 64.70 27.32 -48.85
CA GLY A 18 63.28 27.60 -48.58
C GLY A 18 63.10 28.17 -47.18
N ILE A 19 62.69 29.42 -47.06
CA ILE A 19 62.27 30.02 -45.82
C ILE A 19 60.81 29.62 -45.57
N MET A 20 60.52 28.85 -44.52
CA MET A 20 59.17 28.57 -44.09
C MET A 20 58.59 29.79 -43.42
N GLY A 21 57.68 30.47 -44.11
CA GLY A 21 56.86 31.52 -43.50
C GLY A 21 55.72 30.94 -42.75
N GLN A 22 55.60 31.24 -41.48
CA GLN A 22 54.39 30.96 -40.68
C GLN A 22 53.44 32.14 -40.82
N MET A 23 52.30 31.91 -41.48
CA MET A 23 51.18 32.84 -41.41
C MET A 23 50.16 32.37 -40.36
N ASN A 24 49.97 33.14 -39.35
CA ASN A 24 48.94 32.92 -38.34
C ASN A 24 47.67 33.63 -38.80
N PHE A 25 46.66 32.83 -39.09
CA PHE A 25 45.31 33.35 -39.31
C PHE A 25 44.53 33.26 -38.02
N TRP A 26 43.99 34.38 -37.59
CA TRP A 26 43.00 34.46 -36.52
C TRP A 26 41.65 34.06 -37.15
N VAL A 27 41.11 32.90 -36.79
CA VAL A 27 39.74 32.55 -37.04
C VAL A 27 38.96 32.92 -35.78
N ALA A 28 38.03 33.87 -35.91
CA ALA A 28 37.09 34.18 -34.84
C ALA A 28 36.29 32.89 -34.51
N PRO A 29 36.07 32.59 -33.23
CA PRO A 29 35.18 31.48 -32.92
C PRO A 29 33.81 31.74 -33.55
N GLU A 30 33.31 30.80 -34.35
CA GLU A 30 31.92 30.80 -34.76
C GLU A 30 31.09 30.76 -33.44
N GLU A 31 30.25 31.76 -33.27
CA GLU A 31 29.20 31.74 -32.24
C GLU A 31 28.30 30.53 -32.56
N ILE A 32 28.42 29.47 -31.78
CA ILE A 32 27.45 28.39 -31.76
C ILE A 32 26.15 29.03 -31.32
N PRO A 33 25.07 29.00 -32.14
CA PRO A 33 23.77 29.47 -31.67
C PRO A 33 23.43 28.66 -30.41
N GLN A 34 23.28 29.32 -29.28
CA GLN A 34 22.64 28.73 -28.14
C GLN A 34 21.21 28.43 -28.56
N GLU A 35 20.86 27.14 -28.64
CA GLU A 35 19.45 26.76 -28.67
C GLU A 35 18.78 27.42 -27.48
N PRO A 36 17.60 28.03 -27.65
CA PRO A 36 16.88 28.58 -26.53
C PRO A 36 16.74 27.46 -25.48
N GLU A 37 17.22 27.68 -24.27
CA GLU A 37 16.80 26.87 -23.13
C GLU A 37 15.28 26.93 -23.13
N GLU A 38 14.63 25.81 -23.50
CA GLU A 38 13.21 25.65 -23.23
C GLU A 38 13.08 25.81 -21.71
N GLU A 39 12.56 26.96 -21.28
CA GLU A 39 11.99 27.08 -19.94
C GLU A 39 10.94 25.96 -19.84
N ILE A 40 11.31 24.85 -19.18
CA ILE A 40 10.36 23.85 -18.73
C ILE A 40 9.49 24.63 -17.73
N ALA A 41 8.35 25.14 -18.20
CA ALA A 41 7.35 25.70 -17.33
C ALA A 41 7.02 24.58 -16.33
N GLU A 42 7.41 24.73 -15.06
CA GLU A 42 6.96 23.86 -13.98
C GLU A 42 5.43 23.80 -14.09
N SER A 43 4.89 22.65 -14.48
CA SER A 43 3.45 22.48 -14.57
C SER A 43 2.90 22.59 -13.16
N VAL A 44 2.12 23.63 -12.90
CA VAL A 44 1.45 23.80 -11.60
C VAL A 44 0.53 22.60 -11.40
N SER A 45 0.71 21.86 -10.30
CA SER A 45 -0.11 20.68 -9.96
C SER A 45 -1.61 21.02 -10.04
N ARG A 46 -2.40 20.07 -10.58
CA ARG A 46 -3.88 20.14 -10.56
C ARG A 46 -4.43 20.34 -9.14
N TYR A 47 -3.71 19.88 -8.15
CA TYR A 47 -4.05 19.90 -6.72
C TYR A 47 -3.31 21.01 -5.94
N ALA A 48 -2.70 22.00 -6.63
CA ALA A 48 -1.92 23.05 -5.98
C ALA A 48 -2.70 23.84 -4.91
N ALA A 49 -3.99 24.05 -5.11
CA ALA A 49 -4.85 24.71 -4.14
C ALA A 49 -5.01 23.87 -2.85
N GLU A 50 -5.25 22.57 -2.98
CA GLU A 50 -5.36 21.65 -1.85
C GLU A 50 -4.00 21.48 -1.14
N LEU A 51 -2.92 21.37 -1.91
CA LEU A 51 -1.56 21.21 -1.37
C LEU A 51 -1.10 22.44 -0.57
N SER A 52 -1.55 23.65 -0.94
CA SER A 52 -1.18 24.89 -0.26
C SER A 52 -1.97 25.18 1.02
N ASP A 53 -3.12 24.51 1.24
CA ASP A 53 -4.01 24.72 2.38
C ASP A 53 -3.91 23.54 3.37
N GLU A 54 -3.07 23.67 4.38
CA GLU A 54 -2.85 22.63 5.39
C GLU A 54 -4.11 22.32 6.22
N GLU A 55 -4.90 23.34 6.56
CA GLU A 55 -6.14 23.16 7.33
C GLU A 55 -7.18 22.41 6.53
N TYR A 56 -7.31 22.74 5.24
CA TYR A 56 -8.17 22.02 4.32
C TYR A 56 -7.74 20.54 4.20
N ARG A 57 -6.43 20.27 4.05
CA ARG A 57 -5.93 18.89 3.98
C ARG A 57 -6.24 18.11 5.24
N LYS A 58 -5.98 18.68 6.43
CA LYS A 58 -6.29 18.03 7.70
C LYS A 58 -7.77 17.72 7.84
N THR A 59 -8.64 18.67 7.50
CA THR A 59 -10.10 18.51 7.60
C THR A 59 -10.64 17.45 6.64
N ASN A 60 -9.97 17.25 5.49
CA ASN A 60 -10.42 16.33 4.45
C ASN A 60 -9.57 15.05 4.34
N ASN A 61 -8.75 14.72 5.35
CA ASN A 61 -7.87 13.56 5.38
C ASN A 61 -6.97 13.43 4.14
N ILE A 62 -6.34 14.54 3.74
CA ILE A 62 -5.46 14.60 2.57
C ILE A 62 -4.00 14.69 3.02
N LEU A 63 -3.19 13.75 2.56
CA LEU A 63 -1.75 13.73 2.75
C LEU A 63 -1.06 14.19 1.46
N ALA A 64 -0.15 15.14 1.56
CA ALA A 64 0.82 15.40 0.51
C ALA A 64 1.93 14.36 0.64
N TRP A 65 2.19 13.59 -0.42
CA TRP A 65 3.13 12.48 -0.39
C TRP A 65 4.20 12.61 -1.45
N GLU A 66 5.41 12.15 -1.14
CA GLU A 66 6.51 12.06 -2.09
C GLU A 66 6.72 10.60 -2.46
N SER A 67 6.90 10.30 -3.73
CA SER A 67 7.22 8.95 -4.21
C SER A 67 8.65 8.84 -4.71
N SER A 68 9.14 7.62 -4.78
CA SER A 68 10.46 7.28 -5.32
C SER A 68 10.60 7.54 -6.83
N SER A 69 9.48 7.60 -7.56
CA SER A 69 9.37 7.90 -8.98
C SER A 69 8.66 9.25 -9.20
N GLN A 70 8.94 9.94 -10.31
CA GLN A 70 8.23 11.18 -10.68
C GLN A 70 6.89 10.95 -11.36
N ASP A 71 6.67 9.77 -11.93
CA ASP A 71 5.51 9.48 -12.78
C ASP A 71 4.54 8.47 -12.15
N THR A 72 5.02 7.69 -11.17
CA THR A 72 4.26 6.59 -10.57
C THR A 72 4.37 6.61 -9.05
N VAL A 73 3.43 5.96 -8.38
CA VAL A 73 3.49 5.65 -6.96
C VAL A 73 3.25 4.17 -6.73
N THR A 74 3.99 3.59 -5.78
CA THR A 74 3.86 2.18 -5.41
C THR A 74 3.15 2.03 -4.09
N PHE A 75 2.14 1.16 -4.05
CA PHE A 75 1.49 0.71 -2.82
C PHE A 75 1.85 -0.74 -2.52
N GLY A 76 2.14 -1.02 -1.26
CA GLY A 76 2.25 -2.36 -0.71
C GLY A 76 1.07 -2.66 0.20
N PHE A 77 0.58 -3.90 0.17
CA PHE A 77 -0.47 -4.37 1.06
C PHE A 77 -0.04 -5.68 1.70
N VAL A 78 -0.17 -5.76 3.01
CA VAL A 78 0.04 -6.99 3.77
C VAL A 78 -1.22 -7.32 4.56
N GLY A 79 -1.47 -8.62 4.74
CA GLY A 79 -2.65 -9.14 5.40
C GLY A 79 -2.65 -8.99 6.92
N ASP A 80 -3.39 -9.88 7.58
CA ASP A 80 -3.63 -9.84 9.01
C ASP A 80 -2.34 -9.98 9.81
N PHE A 81 -2.06 -9.06 10.72
CA PHE A 81 -0.98 -9.19 11.69
C PHE A 81 -1.44 -8.93 13.12
N LEU A 82 -0.73 -9.51 14.10
CA LEU A 82 -1.07 -9.48 15.51
C LEU A 82 0.18 -9.22 16.37
N LEU A 83 0.11 -8.23 17.26
CA LEU A 83 1.18 -7.90 18.22
C LEU A 83 0.76 -8.14 19.70
N ASP A 84 -0.14 -9.10 19.95
CA ASP A 84 -0.62 -9.41 21.29
C ASP A 84 0.40 -10.24 22.06
N ASP A 85 0.82 -9.77 23.23
CA ASP A 85 1.83 -10.39 24.09
C ASP A 85 1.32 -11.60 24.89
N GLU A 86 0.00 -11.79 24.98
CA GLU A 86 -0.61 -13.02 25.51
C GLU A 86 -0.61 -14.15 24.49
N TYR A 87 -0.27 -13.86 23.21
CA TYR A 87 -0.22 -14.84 22.12
C TYR A 87 1.21 -15.22 21.73
N ALA A 88 1.33 -16.35 21.05
CA ALA A 88 2.63 -16.92 20.69
C ALA A 88 3.50 -15.98 19.85
N ILE A 89 2.89 -15.09 19.08
CA ILE A 89 3.58 -14.20 18.14
C ILE A 89 4.60 -13.31 18.86
N MET A 90 4.16 -12.54 19.86
CA MET A 90 5.03 -11.64 20.60
C MET A 90 5.95 -12.38 21.56
N ALA A 91 5.48 -13.46 22.21
CA ALA A 91 6.32 -14.32 23.06
C ALA A 91 7.51 -14.88 22.29
N ASN A 92 7.32 -15.26 21.02
CA ASN A 92 8.39 -15.75 20.14
C ASN A 92 9.32 -14.63 19.69
N LEU A 93 8.77 -13.45 19.32
CA LEU A 93 9.57 -12.28 18.94
C LEU A 93 10.53 -11.88 20.07
N LEU A 94 9.99 -11.71 21.28
CA LEU A 94 10.77 -11.33 22.47
C LEU A 94 11.86 -12.37 22.79
N ARG A 95 11.55 -13.66 22.72
CA ARG A 95 12.51 -14.75 22.92
C ARG A 95 13.64 -14.73 21.88
N ARG A 96 13.37 -14.29 20.67
CA ARG A 96 14.33 -14.22 19.55
C ARG A 96 15.15 -12.93 19.52
N GLY A 97 14.92 -11.99 20.43
CA GLY A 97 15.70 -10.76 20.55
C GLY A 97 14.94 -9.46 20.31
N ALA A 98 13.61 -9.52 20.16
CA ALA A 98 12.71 -8.36 20.12
C ALA A 98 13.01 -7.34 18.99
N THR A 99 13.58 -7.79 17.86
CA THR A 99 13.72 -6.97 16.66
C THR A 99 12.81 -7.49 15.57
N ILE A 100 12.33 -6.59 14.70
CA ILE A 100 11.37 -6.95 13.65
C ILE A 100 11.89 -8.04 12.71
N GLU A 101 13.20 -8.08 12.44
CA GLU A 101 13.87 -9.09 11.59
C GLU A 101 13.74 -10.51 12.16
N ASN A 102 13.42 -10.63 13.45
CA ASN A 102 13.15 -11.91 14.10
C ASN A 102 11.69 -12.37 13.91
N GLY A 103 10.80 -11.47 13.52
CA GLY A 103 9.39 -11.74 13.17
C GLY A 103 9.13 -11.80 11.68
N ILE A 104 9.82 -10.97 10.91
CA ILE A 104 9.68 -10.87 9.45
C ILE A 104 11.08 -10.92 8.84
N SER A 105 11.28 -11.72 7.80
CA SER A 105 12.60 -11.87 7.17
C SER A 105 13.06 -10.57 6.49
N GLU A 106 14.36 -10.30 6.55
CA GLU A 106 14.95 -9.11 5.92
C GLU A 106 14.62 -8.97 4.43
N PRO A 107 14.61 -10.04 3.60
CA PRO A 107 14.17 -9.92 2.22
C PRO A 107 12.71 -9.49 2.06
N LEU A 108 11.82 -9.87 2.97
CA LEU A 108 10.42 -9.44 2.94
C LEU A 108 10.27 -8.00 3.45
N LEU A 109 10.97 -7.66 4.54
CA LEU A 109 11.05 -6.28 5.03
C LEU A 109 11.59 -5.32 3.96
N ALA A 110 12.58 -5.76 3.17
CA ALA A 110 13.09 -4.97 2.06
C ALA A 110 12.01 -4.71 1.00
N GLN A 111 11.14 -5.70 0.68
CA GLN A 111 10.01 -5.49 -0.23
C GLN A 111 8.96 -4.55 0.36
N MET A 112 8.70 -4.66 1.67
CA MET A 112 7.76 -3.78 2.38
C MET A 112 8.24 -2.33 2.41
N ARG A 113 9.54 -2.10 2.62
CA ARG A 113 10.17 -0.76 2.68
C ARG A 113 10.51 -0.17 1.30
N ASP A 114 10.38 -0.97 0.22
CA ASP A 114 10.66 -0.55 -1.17
C ASP A 114 9.39 0.00 -1.87
N VAL A 115 8.28 0.09 -1.18
CA VAL A 115 7.08 0.78 -1.69
C VAL A 115 6.99 2.19 -1.13
N ASP A 116 6.30 3.07 -1.85
CA ASP A 116 6.12 4.45 -1.40
C ASP A 116 5.09 4.56 -0.28
N ILE A 117 4.10 3.65 -0.25
CA ILE A 117 3.04 3.61 0.77
C ILE A 117 2.75 2.15 1.13
N LEU A 118 2.96 1.77 2.39
CA LEU A 118 2.65 0.44 2.92
C LEU A 118 1.37 0.46 3.75
N VAL A 119 0.40 -0.36 3.37
CA VAL A 119 -0.90 -0.53 4.02
C VAL A 119 -0.96 -1.90 4.69
N ALA A 120 -1.35 -1.97 5.97
CA ALA A 120 -1.41 -3.21 6.72
C ALA A 120 -2.70 -3.32 7.55
N ASN A 121 -3.28 -4.53 7.64
CA ASN A 121 -4.47 -4.76 8.46
C ASN A 121 -4.08 -4.98 9.93
N ASN A 122 -4.29 -3.95 10.76
CA ASN A 122 -4.02 -3.97 12.19
C ASN A 122 -5.20 -4.61 12.92
N GLU A 123 -5.15 -5.93 13.12
CA GLU A 123 -6.29 -6.72 13.61
C GLU A 123 -6.31 -6.85 15.15
N PHE A 124 -6.03 -5.77 15.86
CA PHE A 124 -6.04 -5.67 17.33
C PHE A 124 -6.04 -4.19 17.75
N PRO A 125 -6.57 -3.83 18.95
CA PRO A 125 -6.37 -2.50 19.51
C PRO A 125 -5.01 -2.37 20.21
N PHE A 126 -4.39 -1.20 20.09
CA PHE A 126 -3.29 -0.77 20.95
C PHE A 126 -3.87 -0.18 22.24
N THR A 127 -3.87 -0.94 23.33
CA THR A 127 -4.37 -0.48 24.64
C THR A 127 -3.92 -1.36 25.78
N ASP A 128 -3.67 -0.77 26.93
CA ASP A 128 -3.52 -1.43 28.23
C ASP A 128 -4.77 -1.28 29.11
N ARG A 129 -5.84 -0.68 28.56
CA ARG A 129 -7.11 -0.37 29.25
C ARG A 129 -8.26 -1.21 28.68
N GLY A 130 -9.43 -1.03 29.26
CA GLY A 130 -10.65 -1.71 28.83
C GLY A 130 -10.80 -3.12 29.40
N THR A 131 -11.88 -3.76 29.01
CA THR A 131 -12.21 -5.16 29.33
C THR A 131 -12.51 -5.91 28.05
N PRO A 132 -12.10 -7.18 27.95
CA PRO A 132 -12.40 -7.97 26.75
C PRO A 132 -13.91 -8.06 26.51
N THR A 133 -14.30 -8.04 25.25
CA THR A 133 -15.69 -8.20 24.83
C THR A 133 -16.24 -9.53 25.33
N GLU A 134 -17.39 -9.49 26.04
CA GLU A 134 -18.05 -10.67 26.60
C GLU A 134 -18.47 -11.64 25.48
N ASP A 135 -18.39 -12.95 25.76
CA ASP A 135 -18.78 -14.03 24.85
C ASP A 135 -18.01 -14.07 23.50
N LYS A 136 -16.92 -13.31 23.35
CA LYS A 136 -16.01 -13.40 22.23
C LYS A 136 -14.88 -14.40 22.53
N THR A 137 -14.71 -15.39 21.64
CA THR A 137 -13.74 -16.49 21.86
C THR A 137 -12.29 -16.03 21.83
N PHE A 138 -11.97 -15.11 20.91
CA PHE A 138 -10.65 -14.53 20.76
C PHE A 138 -10.77 -13.01 20.90
N THR A 139 -10.04 -12.45 21.84
CA THR A 139 -9.89 -11.01 22.01
C THR A 139 -8.42 -10.68 22.02
N PHE A 140 -8.04 -9.68 21.25
CA PHE A 140 -6.66 -9.26 21.05
C PHE A 140 -6.43 -7.86 21.58
N ARG A 141 -5.22 -7.59 22.07
CA ARG A 141 -4.70 -6.26 22.33
C ARG A 141 -3.18 -6.26 22.28
N ALA A 142 -2.59 -5.12 22.03
CA ALA A 142 -1.17 -4.91 22.12
C ALA A 142 -0.84 -3.74 23.04
N ASP A 143 0.30 -3.81 23.71
CA ASP A 143 0.87 -2.68 24.45
C ASP A 143 1.10 -1.52 23.48
N THR A 144 0.76 -0.29 23.88
CA THR A 144 0.86 0.89 23.00
C THR A 144 2.29 1.15 22.51
N SER A 145 3.32 0.73 23.27
CA SER A 145 4.72 0.87 22.86
C SER A 145 5.10 -0.03 21.67
N THR A 146 4.33 -1.10 21.42
CA THR A 146 4.60 -2.01 20.30
C THR A 146 4.27 -1.41 18.94
N VAL A 147 3.66 -0.22 18.89
CA VAL A 147 3.49 0.57 17.66
C VAL A 147 4.81 0.79 16.92
N SER A 148 5.94 0.83 17.66
CA SER A 148 7.28 0.92 17.05
C SER A 148 7.59 -0.21 16.08
N TYR A 149 6.98 -1.39 16.20
CA TYR A 149 7.13 -2.46 15.21
C TYR A 149 6.46 -2.13 13.87
N LEU A 150 5.38 -1.33 13.87
CA LEU A 150 4.79 -0.83 12.64
C LEU A 150 5.74 0.15 11.93
N GLU A 151 6.38 1.04 12.71
CA GLU A 151 7.42 1.95 12.21
C GLU A 151 8.60 1.16 11.63
N ASP A 152 9.06 0.12 12.34
CA ASP A 152 10.14 -0.76 11.90
C ASP A 152 9.77 -1.55 10.62
N MET A 153 8.52 -1.92 10.43
CA MET A 153 8.00 -2.52 9.20
C MET A 153 7.88 -1.52 8.04
N GLY A 154 7.81 -0.24 8.34
CA GLY A 154 7.55 0.82 7.36
C GLY A 154 6.07 1.00 7.03
N VAL A 155 5.17 0.72 7.98
CA VAL A 155 3.72 0.88 7.77
C VAL A 155 3.34 2.36 7.79
N ASP A 156 2.73 2.84 6.72
CA ASP A 156 2.24 4.20 6.57
C ASP A 156 0.74 4.32 6.89
N VAL A 157 -0.02 3.24 6.62
CA VAL A 157 -1.46 3.19 6.83
C VAL A 157 -1.86 1.92 7.56
N ALA A 158 -2.48 2.06 8.73
CA ALA A 158 -3.13 0.98 9.45
C ALA A 158 -4.62 0.89 9.07
N VAL A 159 -5.05 -0.26 8.57
CA VAL A 159 -6.47 -0.56 8.36
C VAL A 159 -7.05 -1.05 9.69
N LEU A 160 -8.11 -0.39 10.14
CA LEU A 160 -8.78 -0.67 11.42
C LEU A 160 -10.21 -1.20 11.24
N ALA A 161 -10.70 -1.28 10.00
CA ALA A 161 -12.02 -1.83 9.71
C ALA A 161 -12.01 -3.36 9.78
N ASN A 162 -11.93 -3.92 10.98
CA ASN A 162 -11.96 -5.36 11.22
C ASN A 162 -12.76 -5.71 12.48
N ASN A 163 -12.93 -7.00 12.75
CA ASN A 163 -13.72 -7.47 13.89
C ASN A 163 -12.98 -7.49 15.22
N HIS A 164 -11.69 -7.12 15.25
CA HIS A 164 -10.88 -7.16 16.48
C HIS A 164 -10.53 -5.80 17.08
N ILE A 165 -10.64 -4.71 16.32
CA ILE A 165 -10.24 -3.39 16.80
C ILE A 165 -11.04 -2.88 18.01
N TYR A 166 -12.22 -3.44 18.27
CA TYR A 166 -13.08 -3.09 19.40
C TYR A 166 -13.05 -4.13 20.52
N ASP A 167 -12.10 -5.06 20.52
CA ASP A 167 -12.03 -6.19 21.47
C ASP A 167 -11.98 -5.76 22.94
N PHE A 168 -11.43 -4.60 23.21
CA PHE A 168 -11.36 -4.01 24.55
C PHE A 168 -12.27 -2.78 24.70
N GLY A 169 -13.35 -2.73 23.91
CA GLY A 169 -14.38 -1.70 23.95
C GLY A 169 -13.94 -0.38 23.35
N GLU A 170 -14.76 0.66 23.59
CA GLU A 170 -14.54 2.00 23.04
C GLU A 170 -13.18 2.58 23.44
N VAL A 171 -12.77 2.36 24.69
CA VAL A 171 -11.48 2.86 25.20
C VAL A 171 -10.30 2.25 24.44
N GLY A 172 -10.36 0.94 24.11
CA GLY A 172 -9.31 0.28 23.33
C GLY A 172 -9.20 0.84 21.91
N LEU A 173 -10.34 1.07 21.26
CA LEU A 173 -10.36 1.70 19.93
C LEU A 173 -9.81 3.12 19.99
N LEU A 174 -10.23 3.95 20.96
CA LEU A 174 -9.76 5.34 21.10
C LEU A 174 -8.26 5.41 21.40
N ASP A 175 -7.75 4.52 22.27
CA ASP A 175 -6.31 4.41 22.54
C ASP A 175 -5.54 4.07 21.26
N THR A 176 -6.09 3.20 20.42
CA THR A 176 -5.49 2.82 19.14
C THR A 176 -5.39 4.01 18.19
N LEU A 177 -6.48 4.79 18.04
CA LEU A 177 -6.47 5.99 17.19
C LEU A 177 -5.40 6.99 17.67
N ASP A 178 -5.31 7.22 18.99
CA ASP A 178 -4.35 8.14 19.58
C ASP A 178 -2.91 7.61 19.46
N THR A 179 -2.69 6.29 19.62
CA THR A 179 -1.38 5.64 19.49
C THR A 179 -0.84 5.78 18.06
N LEU A 180 -1.63 5.44 17.05
CA LEU A 180 -1.25 5.56 15.64
C LEU A 180 -0.99 7.02 15.25
N MET A 181 -1.87 7.93 15.66
CA MET A 181 -1.69 9.37 15.40
C MET A 181 -0.38 9.90 16.00
N ASN A 182 -0.04 9.50 17.23
CA ASN A 182 1.21 9.92 17.90
C ASN A 182 2.46 9.31 17.25
N ALA A 183 2.36 8.14 16.65
CA ALA A 183 3.41 7.50 15.85
C ALA A 183 3.51 8.06 14.43
N GLY A 184 2.59 8.94 14.00
CA GLY A 184 2.57 9.47 12.64
C GLY A 184 2.06 8.47 11.60
N ILE A 185 1.45 7.36 12.02
CA ILE A 185 0.85 6.35 11.16
C ILE A 185 -0.60 6.75 10.88
N SER A 186 -0.95 6.87 9.60
CA SER A 186 -2.33 7.15 9.20
C SER A 186 -3.22 5.93 9.44
N GLN A 187 -4.51 6.15 9.61
CA GLN A 187 -5.47 5.07 9.83
C GLN A 187 -6.75 5.27 9.00
N VAL A 188 -7.44 4.18 8.69
CA VAL A 188 -8.67 4.18 7.92
C VAL A 188 -9.62 3.06 8.40
N GLY A 189 -10.94 3.33 8.35
CA GLY A 189 -11.95 2.31 8.61
C GLY A 189 -12.45 2.23 10.05
N ALA A 190 -11.93 3.07 10.97
CA ALA A 190 -12.47 3.26 12.32
C ALA A 190 -12.38 4.73 12.72
N GLY A 191 -13.19 5.14 13.69
CA GLY A 191 -13.21 6.54 14.10
C GLY A 191 -14.04 6.78 15.36
N ARG A 192 -14.01 8.01 15.86
CA ARG A 192 -14.78 8.46 17.04
C ARG A 192 -16.28 8.54 16.77
N ASN A 193 -16.65 8.54 15.52
CA ASN A 193 -18.03 8.52 15.03
C ASN A 193 -18.05 7.94 13.60
N LEU A 194 -19.25 7.80 13.03
CA LEU A 194 -19.43 7.21 11.69
C LEU A 194 -18.80 8.06 10.58
N GLU A 195 -18.78 9.39 10.72
CA GLU A 195 -18.16 10.28 9.74
C GLU A 195 -16.66 10.00 9.66
N GLU A 196 -15.96 9.98 10.81
CA GLU A 196 -14.52 9.62 10.86
C GLU A 196 -14.26 8.18 10.40
N ALA A 197 -15.06 7.21 10.87
CA ALA A 197 -14.87 5.80 10.54
C ALA A 197 -15.04 5.49 9.05
N SER A 198 -15.92 6.22 8.35
CA SER A 198 -16.22 6.02 6.92
C SER A 198 -15.45 6.98 6.00
N ALA A 199 -14.67 7.90 6.56
CA ALA A 199 -13.93 8.88 5.77
C ALA A 199 -12.80 8.20 4.96
N PRO A 200 -12.70 8.47 3.65
CA PRO A 200 -11.53 8.07 2.88
C PRO A 200 -10.28 8.79 3.34
N LEU A 201 -9.12 8.14 3.22
CA LEU A 201 -7.81 8.76 3.30
C LEU A 201 -7.33 9.07 1.88
N TYR A 202 -6.88 10.29 1.64
CA TYR A 202 -6.41 10.70 0.32
C TYR A 202 -4.91 10.98 0.32
N PHE A 203 -4.23 10.55 -0.73
CA PHE A 203 -2.84 10.90 -1.03
C PHE A 203 -2.82 11.77 -2.28
N ILE A 204 -2.12 12.90 -2.22
CA ILE A 204 -1.76 13.68 -3.40
C ILE A 204 -0.27 13.47 -3.66
N VAL A 205 0.05 12.82 -4.77
CA VAL A 205 1.40 12.43 -5.16
C VAL A 205 1.52 12.45 -6.69
N ASN A 206 2.60 13.01 -7.24
CA ASN A 206 2.85 13.06 -8.69
C ASN A 206 1.66 13.60 -9.51
N ASP A 207 1.02 14.65 -9.04
CA ASP A 207 -0.20 15.21 -9.65
C ASP A 207 -1.36 14.20 -9.81
N MET A 208 -1.39 13.17 -8.96
CA MET A 208 -2.50 12.23 -8.80
C MET A 208 -3.08 12.34 -7.40
N LYS A 209 -4.38 12.12 -7.27
CA LYS A 209 -5.07 11.99 -5.99
C LYS A 209 -5.63 10.58 -5.87
N ILE A 210 -5.17 9.85 -4.86
CA ILE A 210 -5.51 8.45 -4.62
C ILE A 210 -6.29 8.36 -3.31
N ALA A 211 -7.47 7.73 -3.36
CA ALA A 211 -8.29 7.48 -2.19
C ALA A 211 -8.09 6.06 -1.66
N VAL A 212 -8.01 5.91 -0.35
CA VAL A 212 -8.07 4.62 0.36
C VAL A 212 -9.33 4.60 1.22
N VAL A 213 -10.23 3.66 0.96
CA VAL A 213 -11.47 3.42 1.72
C VAL A 213 -11.33 2.07 2.40
N ALA A 214 -11.70 1.97 3.69
CA ALA A 214 -11.71 0.67 4.37
C ALA A 214 -13.04 0.42 5.05
N ALA A 215 -13.53 -0.85 5.00
CA ALA A 215 -14.75 -1.28 5.63
C ALA A 215 -14.65 -2.74 6.09
N THR A 216 -15.49 -3.15 7.05
CA THR A 216 -15.63 -4.56 7.43
C THR A 216 -17.05 -5.07 7.19
N GLN A 217 -17.15 -6.25 6.57
CA GLN A 217 -18.39 -6.97 6.41
C GLN A 217 -18.64 -7.93 7.59
N ILE A 218 -17.60 -8.17 8.41
CA ILE A 218 -17.70 -9.10 9.53
C ILE A 218 -18.51 -8.48 10.63
N GLU A 219 -19.64 -9.11 10.91
CA GLU A 219 -20.61 -8.69 11.91
C GLU A 219 -21.40 -9.91 12.43
N ARG A 220 -21.44 -10.08 13.75
CA ARG A 220 -22.36 -11.04 14.38
C ARG A 220 -23.64 -10.30 14.75
N LEU A 221 -24.75 -10.71 14.16
CA LEU A 221 -26.03 -10.02 14.34
C LEU A 221 -26.66 -10.25 15.71
N ASP A 222 -26.49 -11.46 16.27
CA ASP A 222 -27.12 -11.86 17.54
C ASP A 222 -26.34 -11.37 18.77
N ASN A 223 -25.02 -11.32 18.68
CA ASN A 223 -24.11 -10.79 19.69
C ASN A 223 -22.93 -10.13 18.97
N PRO A 224 -23.07 -8.85 18.57
CA PRO A 224 -22.08 -8.18 17.75
C PRO A 224 -20.74 -8.10 18.47
N ASP A 225 -19.75 -8.83 17.96
CA ASP A 225 -18.35 -8.75 18.37
C ASP A 225 -17.58 -7.64 17.63
N THR A 226 -18.23 -7.06 16.63
CA THR A 226 -17.76 -5.91 15.87
C THR A 226 -18.67 -4.73 16.13
N LYS A 227 -18.13 -3.69 16.76
CA LYS A 227 -18.89 -2.47 17.05
C LYS A 227 -18.79 -1.48 15.91
N GLY A 228 -19.90 -1.28 15.21
CA GLY A 228 -20.01 -0.22 14.20
C GLY A 228 -20.08 1.17 14.82
N ALA A 229 -19.39 2.12 14.20
CA ALA A 229 -19.53 3.52 14.52
C ALA A 229 -20.95 4.02 14.25
N THR A 230 -21.41 4.99 15.06
CA THR A 230 -22.66 5.72 14.85
C THR A 230 -22.35 7.22 14.75
N GLU A 231 -23.37 8.05 14.54
CA GLU A 231 -23.19 9.51 14.55
C GLU A 231 -22.56 10.05 15.85
N SER A 232 -22.74 9.33 16.98
CA SER A 232 -22.34 9.79 18.31
C SER A 232 -21.52 8.77 19.09
N SER A 233 -21.07 7.66 18.51
CA SER A 233 -20.22 6.67 19.19
C SER A 233 -19.12 6.16 18.28
N ALA A 234 -17.95 5.91 18.89
CA ALA A 234 -16.81 5.33 18.23
C ALA A 234 -17.06 3.89 17.78
N GLY A 235 -16.39 3.47 16.72
CA GLY A 235 -16.49 2.14 16.17
C GLY A 235 -15.81 2.03 14.80
N VAL A 236 -16.05 0.90 14.14
CA VAL A 236 -15.56 0.63 12.79
C VAL A 236 -16.59 0.98 11.71
N PHE A 237 -16.13 1.19 10.48
CA PHE A 237 -17.03 1.32 9.33
C PHE A 237 -17.48 -0.08 8.89
N ARG A 238 -18.72 -0.43 9.25
CA ARG A 238 -19.34 -1.71 8.90
C ARG A 238 -20.07 -1.63 7.57
N CYS A 239 -20.00 -2.71 6.79
CA CYS A 239 -20.66 -2.83 5.50
C CYS A 239 -21.45 -4.15 5.31
N TRP A 240 -22.02 -4.71 6.37
CA TRP A 240 -22.99 -5.80 6.22
C TRP A 240 -24.13 -5.40 5.28
N ASN A 241 -24.72 -4.21 5.50
CA ASN A 241 -25.44 -3.48 4.47
C ASN A 241 -24.46 -2.55 3.77
N PRO A 242 -24.07 -2.84 2.51
CA PRO A 242 -23.01 -2.15 1.82
C PRO A 242 -23.41 -0.82 1.15
N ASP A 243 -24.69 -0.40 1.21
CA ASP A 243 -25.18 0.78 0.48
C ASP A 243 -24.33 2.03 0.77
N LYS A 244 -23.96 2.24 2.06
CA LYS A 244 -23.13 3.37 2.43
C LYS A 244 -21.69 3.24 1.90
N LEU A 245 -21.14 2.02 1.85
CA LEU A 245 -19.83 1.78 1.26
C LEU A 245 -19.83 2.14 -0.23
N TYR A 246 -20.84 1.69 -0.99
CA TYR A 246 -20.97 2.04 -2.40
C TYR A 246 -21.05 3.56 -2.62
N GLN A 247 -21.80 4.26 -1.77
CA GLN A 247 -21.87 5.73 -1.84
C GLN A 247 -20.52 6.39 -1.55
N ILE A 248 -19.80 5.94 -0.48
CA ILE A 248 -18.47 6.47 -0.14
C ILE A 248 -17.46 6.23 -1.26
N VAL A 249 -17.50 5.04 -1.89
CA VAL A 249 -16.62 4.72 -3.04
C VAL A 249 -16.94 5.62 -4.23
N ALA A 250 -18.22 5.82 -4.54
CA ALA A 250 -18.64 6.71 -5.63
C ALA A 250 -18.22 8.17 -5.37
N ASP A 251 -18.44 8.67 -4.14
CA ASP A 251 -18.02 10.02 -3.74
C ASP A 251 -16.49 10.19 -3.76
N ALA A 252 -15.74 9.12 -3.40
CA ALA A 252 -14.29 9.12 -3.48
C ALA A 252 -13.81 9.15 -4.93
N LYS A 253 -14.47 8.40 -5.84
CA LYS A 253 -14.14 8.37 -7.27
C LYS A 253 -14.39 9.70 -7.96
N GLU A 254 -15.40 10.46 -7.52
CA GLU A 254 -15.63 11.82 -8.03
C GLU A 254 -14.53 12.82 -7.60
N LYS A 255 -13.81 12.52 -6.51
CA LYS A 255 -12.83 13.42 -5.89
C LYS A 255 -11.38 13.01 -6.10
N SER A 256 -11.13 11.83 -6.69
CA SER A 256 -9.78 11.28 -6.86
C SER A 256 -9.61 10.59 -8.22
N ASP A 257 -8.37 10.42 -8.62
CA ASP A 257 -8.01 9.74 -9.88
C ASP A 257 -8.08 8.22 -9.73
N PHE A 258 -7.77 7.70 -8.52
CA PHE A 258 -7.72 6.27 -8.24
C PHE A 258 -8.33 5.97 -6.87
N VAL A 259 -9.12 4.90 -6.77
CA VAL A 259 -9.78 4.48 -5.51
C VAL A 259 -9.39 3.06 -5.17
N ILE A 260 -8.77 2.90 -3.99
CA ILE A 260 -8.44 1.62 -3.38
C ILE A 260 -9.48 1.33 -2.30
N VAL A 261 -10.09 0.15 -2.33
CA VAL A 261 -10.97 -0.32 -1.26
C VAL A 261 -10.30 -1.47 -0.55
N TYR A 262 -10.04 -1.32 0.75
CA TYR A 262 -9.59 -2.39 1.63
C TYR A 262 -10.79 -2.92 2.42
N ILE A 263 -11.07 -4.21 2.31
CA ILE A 263 -12.28 -4.79 2.90
C ILE A 263 -12.00 -6.06 3.70
N HIS A 264 -12.44 -6.09 4.94
CA HIS A 264 -12.32 -7.22 5.85
C HIS A 264 -13.61 -8.05 5.79
N TRP A 265 -13.60 -9.20 5.13
CA TRP A 265 -14.77 -9.97 4.74
C TRP A 265 -14.53 -11.45 4.58
N GLY A 266 -15.59 -12.21 4.28
CA GLY A 266 -15.49 -13.63 3.96
C GLY A 266 -15.63 -14.53 5.19
N THR A 267 -15.40 -15.82 4.99
CA THR A 267 -15.53 -16.83 6.03
C THR A 267 -14.16 -17.39 6.40
N GLU A 268 -13.85 -17.42 7.71
CA GLU A 268 -12.58 -17.91 8.23
C GLU A 268 -12.25 -19.34 7.73
N ASN A 269 -10.99 -19.54 7.35
CA ASN A 269 -10.40 -20.81 6.92
C ASN A 269 -11.09 -21.43 5.68
N GLN A 270 -11.77 -20.60 4.86
CA GLN A 270 -12.35 -21.01 3.57
C GLN A 270 -11.58 -20.36 2.42
N ALA A 271 -11.01 -21.21 1.54
CA ALA A 271 -10.31 -20.73 0.36
C ALA A 271 -11.27 -20.25 -0.75
N GLU A 272 -12.51 -20.70 -0.72
CA GLU A 272 -13.58 -20.26 -1.62
C GLU A 272 -14.25 -19.00 -1.07
N GLN A 273 -14.60 -18.07 -1.98
CA GLN A 273 -15.31 -16.84 -1.63
C GLN A 273 -16.74 -17.15 -1.14
N ASP A 274 -17.14 -16.48 -0.09
CA ASP A 274 -18.52 -16.58 0.38
C ASP A 274 -19.50 -15.67 -0.39
N TRP A 275 -20.76 -15.76 -0.04
CA TRP A 275 -21.82 -15.01 -0.71
C TRP A 275 -21.63 -13.49 -0.67
N ALA A 276 -21.08 -12.95 0.44
CA ALA A 276 -20.90 -11.52 0.61
C ALA A 276 -19.78 -11.02 -0.30
N GLN A 277 -18.68 -11.74 -0.39
CA GLN A 277 -17.56 -11.43 -1.28
C GLN A 277 -18.01 -11.46 -2.75
N LEU A 278 -18.76 -12.50 -3.15
CA LEU A 278 -19.24 -12.66 -4.53
C LEU A 278 -20.29 -11.61 -4.91
N GLU A 279 -21.11 -11.15 -3.97
CA GLU A 279 -22.13 -10.13 -4.20
C GLU A 279 -21.56 -8.71 -4.16
N GLN A 280 -20.67 -8.42 -3.21
CA GLN A 280 -20.20 -7.05 -2.97
C GLN A 280 -19.06 -6.65 -3.90
N ALA A 281 -18.11 -7.54 -4.24
CA ALA A 281 -16.96 -7.19 -5.09
C ALA A 281 -17.35 -6.53 -6.42
N PRO A 282 -18.26 -7.10 -7.24
CA PRO A 282 -18.65 -6.46 -8.50
C PRO A 282 -19.34 -5.11 -8.29
N LYS A 283 -20.11 -4.92 -7.20
CA LYS A 283 -20.78 -3.66 -6.90
C LYS A 283 -19.84 -2.59 -6.39
N ILE A 284 -18.79 -2.96 -5.64
CA ILE A 284 -17.71 -2.05 -5.22
C ILE A 284 -16.95 -1.56 -6.45
N ALA A 285 -16.63 -2.45 -7.39
CA ALA A 285 -16.01 -2.08 -8.67
C ALA A 285 -16.93 -1.16 -9.49
N GLU A 286 -18.23 -1.48 -9.60
CA GLU A 286 -19.24 -0.66 -10.30
C GLU A 286 -19.40 0.73 -9.65
N ALA A 287 -19.25 0.83 -8.32
CA ALA A 287 -19.27 2.10 -7.60
C ALA A 287 -18.04 2.98 -7.89
N GLY A 288 -16.97 2.44 -8.48
CA GLY A 288 -15.83 3.20 -8.93
C GLY A 288 -14.50 2.84 -8.25
N ALA A 289 -14.42 1.72 -7.52
CA ALA A 289 -13.15 1.21 -7.05
C ALA A 289 -12.26 0.78 -8.23
N ASP A 290 -11.00 1.16 -8.20
CA ASP A 290 -9.99 0.77 -9.18
C ASP A 290 -9.13 -0.42 -8.71
N LEU A 291 -9.15 -0.71 -7.38
CA LEU A 291 -8.48 -1.85 -6.76
C LEU A 291 -9.23 -2.27 -5.50
N ILE A 292 -9.40 -3.58 -5.29
CA ILE A 292 -10.01 -4.13 -4.07
C ILE A 292 -9.05 -5.10 -3.42
N ILE A 293 -8.71 -4.85 -2.14
CA ILE A 293 -7.86 -5.68 -1.30
C ILE A 293 -8.70 -6.25 -0.16
N GLY A 294 -8.70 -7.57 0.00
CA GLY A 294 -9.48 -8.26 1.02
C GLY A 294 -8.64 -9.04 2.00
N ASP A 295 -9.16 -9.17 3.22
CA ASP A 295 -8.63 -9.98 4.32
C ASP A 295 -9.75 -10.55 5.19
N HIS A 296 -9.42 -11.22 6.30
CA HIS A 296 -10.23 -11.92 7.29
C HIS A 296 -10.23 -13.45 7.16
N PRO A 297 -10.30 -14.10 5.98
CA PRO A 297 -10.38 -15.57 5.91
C PRO A 297 -9.20 -16.29 6.55
N HIS A 298 -8.14 -15.60 6.94
CA HIS A 298 -6.91 -16.15 7.51
C HIS A 298 -6.22 -17.20 6.62
N CYS A 299 -6.57 -17.23 5.35
CA CYS A 299 -5.97 -18.05 4.30
C CYS A 299 -6.04 -17.31 2.96
N LEU A 300 -5.18 -17.70 2.02
CA LEU A 300 -5.21 -17.14 0.68
C LEU A 300 -6.53 -17.48 -0.02
N GLN A 301 -7.11 -16.46 -0.66
CA GLN A 301 -8.21 -16.60 -1.62
C GLN A 301 -7.78 -16.05 -2.98
N GLY A 302 -8.57 -16.36 -4.02
CA GLY A 302 -8.24 -16.04 -5.39
C GLY A 302 -8.25 -14.55 -5.74
N ILE A 303 -7.84 -14.29 -6.97
CA ILE A 303 -7.85 -12.99 -7.62
C ILE A 303 -8.84 -13.03 -8.78
N ALA A 304 -9.62 -11.96 -8.96
CA ALA A 304 -10.54 -11.80 -10.07
C ALA A 304 -10.48 -10.36 -10.62
N TYR A 305 -11.15 -10.13 -11.75
CA TYR A 305 -11.35 -8.79 -12.32
C TYR A 305 -12.83 -8.51 -12.55
N PHE A 306 -13.28 -7.32 -12.16
CA PHE A 306 -14.58 -6.78 -12.53
C PHE A 306 -14.38 -5.54 -13.41
N GLY A 307 -14.64 -5.70 -14.73
CA GLY A 307 -14.14 -4.68 -15.67
C GLY A 307 -12.62 -4.62 -15.62
N ASP A 308 -12.05 -3.46 -15.33
CA ASP A 308 -10.60 -3.27 -15.19
C ASP A 308 -10.14 -3.25 -13.71
N THR A 309 -11.06 -3.43 -12.77
CA THR A 309 -10.79 -3.45 -11.33
C THR A 309 -10.37 -4.85 -10.89
N PRO A 310 -9.11 -5.07 -10.49
CA PRO A 310 -8.68 -6.30 -9.84
C PRO A 310 -9.18 -6.35 -8.39
N VAL A 311 -9.46 -7.56 -7.93
CA VAL A 311 -9.73 -7.89 -6.55
C VAL A 311 -8.87 -9.07 -6.13
N ILE A 312 -8.16 -8.96 -5.02
CA ILE A 312 -7.67 -10.10 -4.25
C ILE A 312 -8.59 -10.29 -3.06
N TYR A 313 -9.21 -11.45 -2.93
CA TYR A 313 -10.24 -11.68 -1.93
C TYR A 313 -9.68 -11.88 -0.52
N SER A 314 -8.49 -12.45 -0.37
CA SER A 314 -7.77 -12.53 0.91
C SER A 314 -6.27 -12.79 0.69
N MET A 315 -5.44 -12.06 1.45
CA MET A 315 -4.00 -12.28 1.53
C MET A 315 -3.62 -13.24 2.66
N GLY A 316 -4.56 -13.62 3.53
CA GLY A 316 -4.35 -14.49 4.68
C GLY A 316 -3.54 -13.87 5.80
N ASN A 317 -3.18 -14.70 6.78
CA ASN A 317 -2.35 -14.28 7.92
C ASN A 317 -0.95 -13.90 7.47
N PHE A 318 -0.60 -12.63 7.61
CA PHE A 318 0.74 -12.17 7.27
C PHE A 318 1.74 -12.46 8.41
N TRP A 319 1.43 -12.01 9.64
CA TRP A 319 2.24 -12.29 10.82
C TRP A 319 1.32 -12.36 12.05
N PHE A 320 0.69 -13.51 12.28
CA PHE A 320 -0.48 -13.60 13.14
C PHE A 320 -0.40 -14.72 14.19
N ASN A 321 0.15 -15.89 13.83
CA ASN A 321 0.19 -17.03 14.73
C ASN A 321 1.40 -17.97 14.45
N SER A 322 1.45 -19.13 15.13
CA SER A 322 2.53 -20.10 14.99
C SER A 322 2.31 -21.16 13.91
N LYS A 323 1.14 -21.15 13.24
CA LYS A 323 0.84 -22.14 12.19
C LYS A 323 1.71 -21.86 10.96
N THR A 324 1.99 -22.92 10.19
CA THR A 324 2.57 -22.78 8.86
C THR A 324 1.45 -22.53 7.86
N LEU A 325 1.40 -21.32 7.30
CA LEU A 325 0.37 -20.85 6.37
C LEU A 325 1.02 -20.10 5.21
N ASP A 326 0.48 -20.32 4.02
CA ASP A 326 0.81 -19.50 2.86
C ASP A 326 0.14 -18.12 2.99
N THR A 327 0.87 -17.09 2.63
CA THR A 327 0.45 -15.71 2.64
C THR A 327 1.21 -14.94 1.56
N GLY A 328 1.10 -13.63 1.53
CA GLY A 328 1.87 -12.80 0.62
C GLY A 328 1.70 -11.31 0.85
N MET A 329 2.46 -10.56 0.09
CA MET A 329 2.33 -9.12 -0.06
C MET A 329 1.81 -8.82 -1.46
N VAL A 330 0.87 -7.91 -1.58
CA VAL A 330 0.50 -7.32 -2.87
C VAL A 330 1.30 -6.04 -3.05
N LYS A 331 1.93 -5.89 -4.22
CA LYS A 331 2.59 -4.66 -4.66
C LYS A 331 1.92 -4.16 -5.93
N VAL A 332 1.50 -2.91 -5.95
CA VAL A 332 0.91 -2.29 -7.13
C VAL A 332 1.66 -1.01 -7.51
N THR A 333 1.69 -0.71 -8.81
CA THR A 333 2.19 0.55 -9.32
C THR A 333 1.03 1.30 -9.97
N ILE A 334 0.84 2.54 -9.58
CA ILE A 334 -0.23 3.42 -10.07
C ILE A 334 0.44 4.59 -10.79
N GLY A 335 0.03 4.85 -12.01
CA GLY A 335 0.47 5.98 -12.83
C GLY A 335 -0.71 6.84 -13.27
N GLN A 336 -0.42 7.86 -14.08
CA GLN A 336 -1.42 8.83 -14.57
C GLN A 336 -2.60 8.20 -15.35
N GLN A 337 -2.43 6.98 -15.86
CA GLN A 337 -3.46 6.25 -16.62
C GLN A 337 -4.18 5.18 -15.78
N GLY A 338 -3.90 5.10 -14.49
CA GLY A 338 -4.45 4.11 -13.56
C GLY A 338 -3.44 3.03 -13.16
N LEU A 339 -3.90 1.81 -12.93
CA LEU A 339 -3.09 0.69 -12.49
C LEU A 339 -2.13 0.23 -13.61
N GLU A 340 -0.83 0.32 -13.37
CA GLU A 340 0.22 -0.11 -14.33
C GLU A 340 0.70 -1.52 -14.05
N SER A 341 0.78 -1.92 -12.76
CA SER A 341 1.16 -3.28 -12.39
C SER A 341 0.45 -3.74 -11.12
N PHE A 342 0.19 -5.03 -11.06
CA PHE A 342 -0.31 -5.73 -9.88
C PHE A 342 0.52 -7.00 -9.71
N GLN A 343 1.24 -7.13 -8.58
CA GLN A 343 2.10 -8.26 -8.28
C GLN A 343 1.72 -8.87 -6.92
N PHE A 344 1.57 -10.17 -6.88
CA PHE A 344 1.49 -10.95 -5.65
C PHE A 344 2.86 -11.55 -5.33
N LEU A 345 3.46 -11.15 -4.22
CA LEU A 345 4.74 -11.64 -3.72
C LEU A 345 4.48 -12.72 -2.67
N PRO A 346 4.68 -14.00 -2.97
CA PRO A 346 4.42 -15.09 -2.04
C PRO A 346 5.30 -15.04 -0.80
N ALA A 347 4.71 -15.33 0.35
CA ALA A 347 5.38 -15.46 1.64
C ALA A 347 4.84 -16.66 2.41
N ILE A 348 5.54 -17.09 3.45
CA ILE A 348 5.13 -18.17 4.34
C ILE A 348 5.26 -17.69 5.76
N GLN A 349 4.15 -17.68 6.49
CA GLN A 349 4.16 -17.60 7.94
C GLN A 349 4.42 -18.99 8.52
N SER A 350 5.38 -19.13 9.43
CA SER A 350 5.64 -20.36 10.15
C SER A 350 6.35 -20.09 11.47
N ASP A 351 5.94 -20.75 12.54
CA ASP A 351 6.56 -20.61 13.88
C ASP A 351 6.68 -19.13 14.31
N CYS A 352 5.62 -18.36 14.15
CA CYS A 352 5.54 -16.92 14.49
C CYS A 352 6.57 -16.06 13.74
N ARG A 353 6.91 -16.42 12.52
CA ARG A 353 7.78 -15.68 11.62
C ARG A 353 7.22 -15.73 10.20
N THR A 354 7.40 -14.66 9.46
CA THR A 354 7.01 -14.60 8.05
C THR A 354 8.24 -14.38 7.17
N ASP A 355 8.42 -15.28 6.23
CA ASP A 355 9.54 -15.29 5.31
C ASP A 355 9.06 -15.11 3.87
N LEU A 356 9.77 -14.31 3.06
CA LEU A 356 9.55 -14.26 1.62
C LEU A 356 9.79 -15.66 1.01
N ALA A 357 8.87 -16.12 0.19
CA ALA A 357 9.00 -17.45 -0.42
C ALA A 357 9.93 -17.44 -1.64
N TYR A 358 10.78 -18.47 -1.75
CA TYR A 358 11.72 -18.65 -2.85
C TYR A 358 11.66 -20.06 -3.43
N GLY A 359 12.16 -20.21 -4.67
CA GLY A 359 12.31 -21.51 -5.33
C GLY A 359 11.01 -22.30 -5.35
N THR A 360 11.04 -23.53 -4.87
CA THR A 360 9.88 -24.44 -4.89
C THR A 360 8.69 -23.97 -4.07
N ASP A 361 8.91 -23.22 -2.99
CA ASP A 361 7.81 -22.66 -2.20
C ASP A 361 7.12 -21.51 -2.94
N LYS A 362 7.89 -20.59 -3.58
CA LYS A 362 7.34 -19.55 -4.46
C LYS A 362 6.51 -20.19 -5.58
N GLU A 363 7.07 -21.18 -6.27
CA GLU A 363 6.39 -21.88 -7.36
C GLU A 363 5.09 -22.57 -6.91
N ARG A 364 5.11 -23.22 -5.76
CA ARG A 364 3.96 -23.92 -5.16
C ARG A 364 2.84 -22.93 -4.81
N ILE A 365 3.19 -21.80 -4.16
CA ILE A 365 2.19 -20.79 -3.76
C ILE A 365 1.61 -20.10 -4.98
N LEU A 366 2.42 -19.73 -5.98
CA LEU A 366 1.94 -19.15 -7.23
C LEU A 366 1.07 -20.13 -8.02
N ALA A 367 1.39 -21.43 -8.00
CA ALA A 367 0.54 -22.47 -8.61
C ALA A 367 -0.82 -22.55 -7.89
N TYR A 368 -0.83 -22.50 -6.56
CA TYR A 368 -2.04 -22.48 -5.77
C TYR A 368 -2.87 -21.21 -6.03
N MET A 369 -2.25 -20.04 -6.12
CA MET A 369 -2.95 -18.80 -6.47
C MET A 369 -3.56 -18.86 -7.88
N ARG A 370 -2.91 -19.50 -8.86
CA ARG A 370 -3.49 -19.74 -10.19
C ARG A 370 -4.70 -20.66 -10.14
N GLU A 371 -4.69 -21.69 -9.29
CA GLU A 371 -5.83 -22.60 -9.09
C GLU A 371 -7.03 -21.85 -8.49
N LEU A 372 -6.78 -20.96 -7.51
CA LEU A 372 -7.80 -20.12 -6.90
C LEU A 372 -8.31 -18.99 -7.82
N SER A 373 -7.60 -18.70 -8.91
CA SER A 373 -7.81 -17.52 -9.77
C SER A 373 -7.93 -17.89 -11.26
N PRO A 374 -8.95 -18.70 -11.65
CA PRO A 374 -9.02 -19.31 -12.99
C PRO A 374 -9.18 -18.27 -14.12
N ASP A 375 -9.69 -17.09 -13.82
CA ASP A 375 -10.01 -16.05 -14.79
C ASP A 375 -8.89 -15.00 -14.96
N VAL A 376 -7.74 -15.20 -14.32
CA VAL A 376 -6.59 -14.30 -14.43
C VAL A 376 -5.32 -15.07 -14.76
N ARG A 377 -4.33 -14.37 -15.30
CA ARG A 377 -2.99 -14.91 -15.51
C ARG A 377 -2.04 -14.41 -14.43
N ILE A 378 -1.37 -15.32 -13.74
CA ILE A 378 -0.30 -15.01 -12.79
C ILE A 378 1.00 -15.63 -13.34
N ASP A 379 2.01 -14.81 -13.59
CA ASP A 379 3.30 -15.27 -14.12
C ASP A 379 4.23 -15.87 -13.05
N GLU A 380 5.45 -16.21 -13.42
CA GLU A 380 6.45 -16.81 -12.52
C GLU A 380 7.01 -15.82 -11.49
N GLU A 381 6.89 -14.52 -11.76
CA GLU A 381 7.28 -13.46 -10.82
C GLU A 381 6.09 -12.95 -9.96
N GLY A 382 4.89 -13.48 -10.20
CA GLY A 382 3.67 -13.14 -9.46
C GLY A 382 2.92 -11.94 -10.04
N PHE A 383 3.31 -11.44 -11.22
CA PHE A 383 2.53 -10.39 -11.89
C PHE A 383 1.18 -10.94 -12.38
N VAL A 384 0.14 -10.20 -12.04
CA VAL A 384 -1.25 -10.55 -12.31
C VAL A 384 -1.76 -9.73 -13.48
N ASN A 385 -2.32 -10.43 -14.47
CA ASN A 385 -2.88 -9.81 -15.66
C ASN A 385 -4.27 -10.38 -15.92
N LYS A 386 -5.14 -9.55 -16.48
CA LYS A 386 -6.43 -9.95 -16.98
C LYS A 386 -6.25 -10.89 -18.18
N ASN A 387 -7.03 -11.99 -18.26
CA ASN A 387 -7.01 -12.91 -19.40
C ASN A 387 -7.57 -12.30 -20.69
#